data_a5886c5cde29b70b06da598517d83840
#
_entry.id   a5886c5cde29b70b06da598517d83840
#
_cell.length_a   1.000
_cell.length_b   1.000
_cell.length_c   1.000
_cell.angle_alpha   90.00
_cell.angle_beta   90.00
_cell.angle_gamma   90.00
#
_symmetry.space_group_name_H-M   'P 1'
#
loop_
_entity.id
_entity.type
_entity.pdbx_description
1 polymer ?
#
loop_
_entity_poly.entity_id
_entity_poly.type
_entity_poly.pdbx_seq_one_letter_code
_entity_poly.pdbx_strand_id
1 'polypeptide(L)'
;MLLAVLQRSPMHGYQLLQELERRFAPQWRPSPGSIYPALDALVAEGLLASVDDDGRSVLKLTASGTAALERRVEQLAEVEARTGIRLRPHDAVQSAWERLHRSVRAAEPHMPVEEIVAILQRADDELHLLANQKG
;
A
#
# COMPACT_ATOMS: atom_id res chain seq x y z
N MET A 1 -5.26 -5.69 -4.55
CA MET A 1 -5.28 -4.43 -3.79
C MET A 1 -5.72 -4.64 -2.35
N LEU A 2 -6.94 -5.14 -2.05
CA LEU A 2 -7.43 -5.39 -0.68
C LEU A 2 -6.50 -6.28 0.13
N LEU A 3 -6.08 -7.43 -0.43
CA LEU A 3 -5.15 -8.35 0.21
C LEU A 3 -3.80 -7.69 0.55
N ALA A 4 -3.29 -6.83 -0.32
CA ALA A 4 -2.01 -6.14 -0.10
C ALA A 4 -2.06 -5.14 1.06
N VAL A 5 -3.21 -4.54 1.33
CA VAL A 5 -3.39 -3.66 2.49
C VAL A 5 -3.47 -4.49 3.78
N LEU A 6 -4.22 -5.59 3.76
CA LEU A 6 -4.40 -6.48 4.91
C LEU A 6 -3.15 -7.33 5.23
N GLN A 7 -2.21 -7.46 4.28
CA GLN A 7 -0.92 -8.11 4.52
C GLN A 7 -0.11 -7.41 5.62
N ARG A 8 -0.30 -6.11 5.78
CA ARG A 8 0.46 -5.31 6.76
C ARG A 8 -0.04 -5.48 8.19
N SER A 9 -1.36 -5.49 8.34
CA SER A 9 -2.01 -5.67 9.64
C SER A 9 -3.47 -6.06 9.47
N PRO A 10 -4.00 -6.91 10.37
CA PRO A 10 -5.43 -7.11 10.48
C PRO A 10 -6.13 -5.78 10.80
N MET A 11 -7.32 -5.56 10.23
CA MET A 11 -8.08 -4.34 10.49
C MET A 11 -9.58 -4.54 10.27
N HIS A 12 -10.39 -3.65 10.84
CA HIS A 12 -11.83 -3.61 10.59
C HIS A 12 -12.13 -3.13 9.16
N GLY A 13 -13.27 -3.56 8.60
CA GLY A 13 -13.68 -3.15 7.25
C GLY A 13 -13.72 -1.63 7.05
N TYR A 14 -14.16 -0.89 8.09
CA TYR A 14 -14.15 0.58 8.05
C TYR A 14 -12.73 1.17 8.01
N GLN A 15 -11.80 0.62 8.78
CA GLN A 15 -10.39 1.05 8.76
C GLN A 15 -9.75 0.76 7.41
N LEU A 16 -10.08 -0.40 6.81
CA LEU A 16 -9.64 -0.75 5.48
C LEU A 16 -10.13 0.25 4.43
N LEU A 17 -11.40 0.65 4.52
CA LEU A 17 -11.99 1.65 3.63
C LEU A 17 -11.25 2.99 3.72
N GLN A 18 -11.00 3.48 4.94
CA GLN A 18 -10.24 4.70 5.18
C GLN A 18 -8.80 4.61 4.65
N GLU A 19 -8.14 3.47 4.87
CA GLU A 19 -6.77 3.27 4.40
C GLU A 19 -6.68 3.24 2.87
N LEU A 20 -7.68 2.64 2.21
CA LEU A 20 -7.79 2.65 0.76
C LEU A 20 -8.04 4.07 0.22
N GLU A 21 -8.94 4.81 0.85
CA GLU A 21 -9.19 6.20 0.49
C GLU A 21 -7.93 7.06 0.64
N ARG A 22 -7.24 6.93 1.77
CA ARG A 22 -5.99 7.65 2.02
C ARG A 22 -4.91 7.37 0.97
N ARG A 23 -4.83 6.13 0.46
CA ARG A 23 -3.78 5.71 -0.50
C ARG A 23 -4.09 6.08 -1.93
N PHE A 24 -5.36 6.06 -2.30
CA PHE A 24 -5.77 6.12 -3.72
C PHE A 24 -6.56 7.36 -4.11
N ALA A 25 -7.00 8.20 -3.15
CA ALA A 25 -7.61 9.48 -3.48
C ALA A 25 -6.55 10.47 -4.05
N PRO A 26 -6.92 11.38 -4.96
CA PRO A 26 -8.26 11.55 -5.53
C PRO A 26 -8.60 10.62 -6.71
N GLN A 27 -7.64 9.81 -7.20
CA GLN A 27 -7.78 9.01 -8.43
C GLN A 27 -8.88 7.94 -8.30
N TRP A 28 -9.04 7.39 -7.11
CA TRP A 28 -10.07 6.41 -6.83
C TRP A 28 -10.58 6.53 -5.40
N ARG A 29 -11.91 6.61 -5.24
CA ARG A 29 -12.58 6.63 -3.95
C ARG A 29 -13.45 5.39 -3.80
N PRO A 30 -13.03 4.44 -2.95
CA PRO A 30 -13.84 3.27 -2.69
C PRO A 30 -15.11 3.64 -1.95
N SER A 31 -16.23 3.03 -2.34
CA SER A 31 -17.49 3.15 -1.61
C SER A 31 -17.73 1.91 -0.73
N PRO A 32 -18.44 2.05 0.40
CA PRO A 32 -18.84 0.89 1.19
C PRO A 32 -19.59 -0.16 0.36
N GLY A 33 -20.49 0.28 -0.52
CA GLY A 33 -21.28 -0.60 -1.39
C GLY A 33 -20.45 -1.42 -2.40
N SER A 34 -19.23 -1.01 -2.73
CA SER A 34 -18.32 -1.78 -3.59
C SER A 34 -17.32 -2.62 -2.80
N ILE A 35 -16.90 -2.15 -1.64
CA ILE A 35 -15.84 -2.80 -0.87
C ILE A 35 -16.38 -3.97 -0.04
N TYR A 36 -17.49 -3.82 0.66
CA TYR A 36 -18.01 -4.89 1.53
C TYR A 36 -18.38 -6.17 0.75
N PRO A 37 -19.07 -6.13 -0.39
CA PRO A 37 -19.29 -7.32 -1.19
C PRO A 37 -18.00 -8.01 -1.68
N ALA A 38 -16.98 -7.22 -2.00
CA ALA A 38 -15.67 -7.75 -2.38
C ALA A 38 -14.96 -8.44 -1.20
N LEU A 39 -15.08 -7.89 0.00
CA LEU A 39 -14.54 -8.50 1.22
C LEU A 39 -15.26 -9.81 1.55
N ASP A 40 -16.59 -9.83 1.46
CA ASP A 40 -17.38 -11.03 1.68
C ASP A 40 -17.02 -12.14 0.70
N ALA A 41 -16.80 -11.81 -0.58
CA ALA A 41 -16.33 -12.76 -1.59
C ALA A 41 -14.94 -13.33 -1.23
N LEU A 42 -14.00 -12.49 -0.80
CA LEU A 42 -12.65 -12.91 -0.39
C LEU A 42 -12.69 -13.80 0.86
N VAL A 43 -13.59 -13.55 1.79
CA VAL A 43 -13.84 -14.42 2.95
C VAL A 43 -14.43 -15.75 2.51
N ALA A 44 -15.43 -15.75 1.61
CA ALA A 44 -16.04 -16.95 1.06
C ALA A 44 -15.03 -17.81 0.27
N GLU A 45 -14.08 -17.20 -0.43
CA GLU A 45 -12.97 -17.87 -1.11
C GLU A 45 -11.88 -18.36 -0.17
N GLY A 46 -11.95 -18.06 1.13
CA GLY A 46 -10.95 -18.45 2.12
C GLY A 46 -9.64 -17.67 2.03
N LEU A 47 -9.60 -16.56 1.31
CA LEU A 47 -8.42 -15.69 1.20
C LEU A 47 -8.31 -14.71 2.37
N LEU A 48 -9.44 -14.36 2.97
CA LEU A 48 -9.56 -13.60 4.21
C LEU A 48 -10.29 -14.42 5.27
N ALA A 49 -9.95 -14.20 6.52
CA ALA A 49 -10.70 -14.65 7.68
C ALA A 49 -11.29 -13.44 8.40
N SER A 50 -12.54 -13.57 8.84
CA SER A 50 -13.17 -12.63 9.74
C SER A 50 -13.08 -13.20 11.15
N VAL A 51 -12.42 -12.49 12.04
CA VAL A 51 -12.24 -12.86 13.45
C VAL A 51 -12.97 -11.85 14.31
N ASP A 52 -13.71 -12.33 15.29
CA ASP A 52 -14.36 -11.46 16.27
C ASP A 52 -13.29 -10.95 17.27
N ASP A 53 -13.21 -9.65 17.42
CA ASP A 53 -12.37 -8.94 18.38
C ASP A 53 -13.24 -7.96 19.17
N ASP A 54 -13.63 -8.33 20.38
CA ASP A 54 -14.53 -7.56 21.26
C ASP A 54 -15.87 -7.16 20.60
N GLY A 55 -16.52 -8.10 19.89
CA GLY A 55 -17.80 -7.86 19.21
C GLY A 55 -17.66 -7.08 17.89
N ARG A 56 -16.46 -6.92 17.39
CA ARG A 56 -16.18 -6.29 16.09
C ARG A 56 -15.44 -7.26 15.17
N SER A 57 -15.88 -7.31 13.93
CA SER A 57 -15.24 -8.14 12.91
C SER A 57 -13.91 -7.53 12.44
N VAL A 58 -12.81 -8.23 12.66
CA VAL A 58 -11.47 -7.90 12.14
C VAL A 58 -11.16 -8.83 10.98
N LEU A 59 -10.78 -8.26 9.85
CA LEU A 59 -10.35 -8.98 8.67
C LEU A 59 -8.86 -9.27 8.73
N LYS A 60 -8.49 -10.51 8.48
CA LYS A 60 -7.11 -11.01 8.51
C LYS A 60 -6.83 -11.81 7.24
N LEU A 61 -5.62 -11.62 6.69
CA LEU A 61 -5.15 -12.44 5.57
C LEU A 61 -4.92 -13.88 6.03
N THR A 62 -5.40 -14.85 5.28
CA THR A 62 -5.14 -16.28 5.50
C THR A 62 -3.83 -16.70 4.82
N ALA A 63 -3.35 -17.92 5.10
CA ALA A 63 -2.22 -18.49 4.38
C ALA A 63 -2.51 -18.59 2.86
N SER A 64 -3.74 -18.97 2.50
CA SER A 64 -4.20 -19.01 1.11
C SER A 64 -4.23 -17.62 0.48
N GLY A 65 -4.67 -16.60 1.25
CA GLY A 65 -4.66 -15.20 0.82
C GLY A 65 -3.25 -14.67 0.60
N THR A 66 -2.31 -15.00 1.47
CA THR A 66 -0.89 -14.66 1.30
C THR A 66 -0.33 -15.29 0.03
N ALA A 67 -0.53 -16.59 -0.17
CA ALA A 67 -0.07 -17.30 -1.37
C ALA A 67 -0.70 -16.75 -2.67
N ALA A 68 -1.98 -16.35 -2.63
CA ALA A 68 -2.66 -15.73 -3.78
C ALA A 68 -2.06 -14.36 -4.11
N LEU A 69 -1.72 -13.57 -3.10
CA LEU A 69 -1.07 -12.28 -3.28
C LEU A 69 0.33 -12.43 -3.88
N GLU A 70 1.14 -13.35 -3.37
CA GLU A 70 2.48 -13.64 -3.86
C GLU A 70 2.46 -14.06 -5.33
N ARG A 71 1.60 -15.02 -5.71
CA ARG A 71 1.41 -15.41 -7.11
C ARG A 71 1.03 -14.25 -8.01
N ARG A 72 0.19 -13.33 -7.53
CA ARG A 72 -0.21 -12.15 -8.31
C ARG A 72 0.95 -11.19 -8.54
N VAL A 73 1.79 -11.00 -7.52
CA VAL A 73 3.01 -10.16 -7.62
C VAL A 73 4.00 -10.77 -8.62
N GLU A 74 4.23 -12.08 -8.56
CA GLU A 74 5.10 -12.80 -9.50
C GLU A 74 4.59 -12.71 -10.93
N GLN A 75 3.28 -12.93 -11.17
CA GLN A 75 2.67 -12.80 -12.49
C GLN A 75 2.85 -11.39 -13.07
N LEU A 76 2.69 -10.35 -12.26
CA LEU A 76 2.89 -8.97 -12.71
C LEU A 76 4.36 -8.70 -13.06
N ALA A 77 5.28 -9.18 -12.23
CA ALA A 77 6.73 -9.04 -12.50
C ALA A 77 7.14 -9.77 -13.78
N GLU A 78 6.59 -10.96 -14.05
CA GLU A 78 6.84 -11.70 -15.29
C GLU A 78 6.32 -10.95 -16.52
N VAL A 79 5.13 -10.39 -16.48
CA VAL A 79 4.57 -9.59 -17.57
C VAL A 79 5.42 -8.34 -17.80
N GLU A 80 5.84 -7.64 -16.74
CA GLU A 80 6.73 -6.49 -16.85
C GLU A 80 8.07 -6.86 -17.50
N ALA A 81 8.67 -7.99 -17.10
CA ALA A 81 9.93 -8.47 -17.67
C ALA A 81 9.83 -8.80 -19.16
N ARG A 82 8.70 -9.35 -19.59
CA ARG A 82 8.46 -9.75 -21.00
C ARG A 82 8.09 -8.59 -21.90
N THR A 83 7.36 -7.63 -21.41
CA THR A 83 6.81 -6.52 -22.21
C THR A 83 7.59 -5.22 -22.08
N GLY A 84 8.42 -5.09 -21.05
CA GLY A 84 9.09 -3.83 -20.70
C GLY A 84 8.11 -2.76 -20.17
N ILE A 85 6.82 -3.08 -20.10
CA ILE A 85 5.78 -2.15 -19.64
C ILE A 85 5.68 -2.26 -18.13
N ARG A 86 6.04 -1.21 -17.40
CA ARG A 86 5.77 -1.13 -15.97
C ARG A 86 4.26 -0.99 -15.73
N LEU A 87 3.65 -2.04 -15.26
CA LEU A 87 2.21 -2.11 -15.05
C LEU A 87 1.72 -1.22 -13.90
N ARG A 88 2.66 -0.77 -13.02
CA ARG A 88 2.34 0.09 -11.88
C ARG A 88 3.51 1.00 -11.49
N PRO A 89 3.76 2.09 -12.23
CA PRO A 89 4.75 3.10 -11.81
C PRO A 89 4.44 3.66 -10.41
N HIS A 90 3.16 3.76 -10.07
CA HIS A 90 2.69 4.23 -8.76
C HIS A 90 3.11 3.31 -7.61
N ASP A 91 3.14 1.99 -7.82
CA ASP A 91 3.56 1.04 -6.77
C ASP A 91 5.06 1.15 -6.46
N ALA A 92 5.88 1.48 -7.47
CA ALA A 92 7.31 1.71 -7.28
C ALA A 92 7.57 2.99 -6.48
N VAL A 93 6.88 4.08 -6.81
CA VAL A 93 6.95 5.35 -6.07
C VAL A 93 6.42 5.15 -4.64
N GLN A 94 5.29 4.46 -4.48
CA GLN A 94 4.71 4.16 -3.18
C GLN A 94 5.66 3.32 -2.32
N SER A 95 6.28 2.30 -2.88
CA SER A 95 7.26 1.45 -2.18
C SER A 95 8.52 2.23 -1.80
N ALA A 96 8.97 3.14 -2.65
CA ALA A 96 10.10 4.05 -2.36
C ALA A 96 9.75 5.01 -1.22
N TRP A 97 8.55 5.59 -1.25
CA TRP A 97 8.04 6.46 -0.21
C TRP A 97 7.98 5.76 1.16
N GLU A 98 7.48 4.52 1.19
CA GLU A 98 7.40 3.73 2.42
C GLU A 98 8.77 3.34 2.97
N ARG A 99 9.73 3.04 2.10
CA ARG A 99 11.14 2.83 2.52
C ARG A 99 11.71 4.09 3.14
N LEU A 100 11.52 5.23 2.48
CA LEU A 100 11.97 6.53 2.96
C LEU A 100 11.35 6.86 4.32
N HIS A 101 10.05 6.69 4.47
CA HIS A 101 9.34 6.96 5.71
C HIS A 101 9.83 6.07 6.87
N ARG A 102 10.12 4.80 6.61
CA ARG A 102 10.73 3.91 7.61
C ARG A 102 12.15 4.34 7.99
N SER A 103 12.94 4.77 7.00
CA SER A 103 14.30 5.26 7.24
C SER A 103 14.32 6.52 8.08
N VAL A 104 13.41 7.46 7.81
CA VAL A 104 13.23 8.68 8.61
C VAL A 104 12.89 8.32 10.06
N ARG A 105 11.89 7.44 10.28
CA ARG A 105 11.52 7.02 11.64
C ARG A 105 12.64 6.28 12.38
N ALA A 106 13.44 5.51 11.67
CA ALA A 106 14.58 4.83 12.25
C ALA A 106 15.73 5.80 12.59
N ALA A 107 15.84 6.91 11.87
CA ALA A 107 16.86 7.94 12.10
C ALA A 107 16.48 8.91 13.23
N GLU A 108 15.19 9.20 13.45
CA GLU A 108 14.70 10.14 14.47
C GLU A 108 15.37 10.00 15.87
N PRO A 109 15.61 8.79 16.41
CA PRO A 109 16.28 8.64 17.71
C PRO A 109 17.79 8.94 17.69
N HIS A 110 18.41 8.99 16.50
CA HIS A 110 19.86 8.98 16.31
C HIS A 110 20.40 10.20 15.54
N MET A 111 19.53 10.97 14.89
CA MET A 111 19.86 12.16 14.10
C MET A 111 19.07 13.37 14.58
N PRO A 112 19.68 14.57 14.58
CA PRO A 112 18.94 15.81 14.78
C PRO A 112 17.85 15.98 13.72
N VAL A 113 16.68 16.46 14.14
CA VAL A 113 15.53 16.66 13.26
C VAL A 113 15.87 17.60 12.10
N GLU A 114 16.72 18.59 12.35
CA GLU A 114 17.18 19.56 11.38
C GLU A 114 17.94 18.89 10.21
N GLU A 115 18.75 17.88 10.50
CA GLU A 115 19.49 17.13 9.47
C GLU A 115 18.54 16.29 8.62
N ILE A 116 17.56 15.64 9.23
CA ILE A 116 16.53 14.88 8.53
C ILE A 116 15.73 15.80 7.60
N VAL A 117 15.30 16.96 8.10
CA VAL A 117 14.57 17.96 7.32
C VAL A 117 15.41 18.46 6.15
N ALA A 118 16.70 18.74 6.36
CA ALA A 118 17.60 19.20 5.30
C ALA A 118 17.80 18.16 4.18
N ILE A 119 17.81 16.87 4.50
CA ILE A 119 17.87 15.78 3.51
C ILE A 119 16.60 15.74 2.69
N LEU A 120 15.43 15.82 3.34
CA LEU A 120 14.13 15.79 2.68
C LEU A 120 13.91 17.00 1.77
N GLN A 121 14.33 18.19 2.20
CA GLN A 121 14.26 19.42 1.40
C GLN A 121 15.13 19.33 0.15
N ARG A 122 16.34 18.80 0.25
CA ARG A 122 17.19 18.59 -0.93
C ARG A 122 16.57 17.64 -1.95
N ALA A 123 15.93 16.56 -1.49
CA ALA A 123 15.24 15.64 -2.37
C ALA A 123 14.02 16.29 -3.05
N ASP A 124 13.29 17.14 -2.34
CA ASP A 124 12.16 17.91 -2.88
C ASP A 124 12.62 18.91 -3.96
N ASP A 125 13.70 19.66 -3.69
CA ASP A 125 14.30 20.61 -4.63
C ASP A 125 14.76 19.90 -5.92
N GLU A 126 15.42 18.73 -5.81
CA GLU A 126 15.84 17.94 -6.97
C GLU A 126 14.65 17.46 -7.80
N LEU A 127 13.56 17.01 -7.15
CA LEU A 127 12.35 16.60 -7.86
C LEU A 127 11.70 17.76 -8.60
N HIS A 128 11.64 18.95 -8.00
CA HIS A 128 11.13 20.16 -8.63
C HIS A 128 11.96 20.59 -9.83
N LEU A 129 13.29 20.54 -9.72
CA LEU A 129 14.18 20.85 -10.83
C LEU A 129 13.99 19.89 -12.01
N LEU A 130 13.90 18.58 -11.75
CA LEU A 130 13.69 17.55 -12.78
C LEU A 130 12.31 17.64 -13.42
N ALA A 131 11.28 17.98 -12.65
CA ALA A 131 9.92 18.18 -13.16
C ALA A 131 9.85 19.37 -14.12
N ASN A 132 10.53 20.49 -13.78
CA ASN A 132 10.56 21.69 -14.61
C ASN A 132 11.42 21.56 -15.89
N GLN A 133 12.38 20.63 -15.93
CA GLN A 133 13.19 20.36 -17.13
C GLN A 133 12.45 19.53 -18.19
N LYS A 134 11.34 18.89 -17.85
CA LYS A 134 10.54 18.04 -18.75
C LYS A 134 9.24 18.69 -19.23
N GLY A 135 9.00 19.92 -18.84
CA GLY A 135 7.84 20.72 -19.23
C GLY A 135 8.15 21.64 -20.47
#